data_a3d38385b8506dea7d28e2f7ca86637d
#
_entry.id   a3d38385b8506dea7d28e2f7ca86637d
#
_cell.length_a   1.000
_cell.length_b   1.000
_cell.length_c   1.000
_cell.angle_alpha   90.00
_cell.angle_beta   90.00
_cell.angle_gamma   90.00
#
_symmetry.space_group_name_H-M   'P 1'
#
loop_
_entity.id
_entity.type
_entity.pdbx_description
1 polymer ?
#
loop_
_entity_poly.entity_id
_entity_poly.type
_entity_poly.pdbx_seq_one_letter_code
_entity_poly.pdbx_strand_id
1 'polypeptide(L)'
;MTIGSVTVVEADLGVLTSLSPVGDGKDFAAALKAAHGLGAPKPGRATGRDGQRCLWFARSEVLLAGPVPDKTLEAHAAVVDQSDGWACVTLSGAGAVDVLARLVPVDFRESIFKRGHTARTLVQHMSASITRTGADTFLILVFRSMAGTLVHELKVAMEAVASRG
;
A
#
# COMPACT_ATOMS: atom_id res chain seq x y z
N MET A 1 -10.60 8.71 -12.37
CA MET A 1 -11.44 9.85 -11.94
C MET A 1 -10.51 10.99 -11.56
N THR A 2 -10.71 12.20 -12.10
CA THR A 2 -9.94 13.40 -11.75
C THR A 2 -10.90 14.50 -11.28
N ILE A 3 -10.59 15.14 -10.15
CA ILE A 3 -11.36 16.23 -9.56
C ILE A 3 -10.37 17.25 -9.00
N GLY A 4 -10.43 18.50 -9.49
CA GLY A 4 -9.45 19.52 -9.16
C GLY A 4 -8.02 19.10 -9.53
N SER A 5 -7.10 19.18 -8.56
CA SER A 5 -5.70 18.81 -8.71
C SER A 5 -5.39 17.35 -8.33
N VAL A 6 -6.41 16.49 -8.15
CA VAL A 6 -6.25 15.12 -7.66
C VAL A 6 -6.85 14.11 -8.60
N THR A 7 -6.13 13.02 -8.82
CA THR A 7 -6.54 11.88 -9.66
C THR A 7 -6.52 10.59 -8.87
N VAL A 8 -7.58 9.79 -9.04
CA VAL A 8 -7.67 8.40 -8.56
C VAL A 8 -7.75 7.46 -9.76
N VAL A 9 -6.90 6.45 -9.77
CA VAL A 9 -6.86 5.40 -10.80
C VAL A 9 -6.79 4.04 -10.10
N GLU A 10 -7.52 3.06 -10.62
CA GLU A 10 -7.34 1.67 -10.20
C GLU A 10 -5.90 1.24 -10.47
N ALA A 11 -5.28 0.57 -9.51
CA ALA A 11 -3.91 0.08 -9.61
C ALA A 11 -3.91 -1.44 -9.77
N ASP A 12 -3.46 -1.93 -10.91
CA ASP A 12 -3.12 -3.34 -11.06
C ASP A 12 -1.72 -3.57 -10.47
N LEU A 13 -1.67 -4.31 -9.38
CA LEU A 13 -0.42 -4.64 -8.70
C LEU A 13 0.10 -6.02 -9.07
N GLY A 14 -0.55 -6.75 -9.98
CA GLY A 14 -0.25 -8.14 -10.27
C GLY A 14 -0.64 -9.06 -9.11
N VAL A 15 0.17 -10.08 -8.86
CA VAL A 15 -0.08 -11.02 -7.76
C VAL A 15 0.16 -10.35 -6.41
N LEU A 16 -0.75 -10.55 -5.48
CA LEU A 16 -0.60 -10.11 -4.09
C LEU A 16 -0.43 -11.34 -3.19
N THR A 17 0.69 -11.41 -2.49
CA THR A 17 0.97 -12.54 -1.61
C THR A 17 1.32 -12.07 -0.21
N SER A 18 0.59 -12.53 0.80
CA SER A 18 1.02 -12.34 2.17
C SER A 18 2.11 -13.35 2.53
N LEU A 19 3.17 -12.85 3.15
CA LEU A 19 4.31 -13.62 3.59
C LEU A 19 4.47 -13.40 5.10
N SER A 20 4.32 -14.48 5.87
CA SER A 20 4.47 -14.45 7.33
C SER A 20 5.75 -15.22 7.72
N PRO A 21 6.85 -14.52 7.99
CA PRO A 21 8.13 -15.13 8.31
C PRO A 21 8.08 -16.06 9.52
N VAL A 22 8.84 -17.15 9.46
CA VAL A 22 9.02 -18.09 10.57
C VAL A 22 10.32 -17.75 11.30
N GLY A 23 10.36 -17.97 12.60
CA GLY A 23 11.55 -17.74 13.42
C GLY A 23 11.87 -16.25 13.60
N ASP A 24 13.15 -15.89 13.54
CA ASP A 24 13.62 -14.50 13.70
C ASP A 24 13.58 -13.67 12.40
N GLY A 25 13.13 -14.26 11.30
CA GLY A 25 12.96 -13.61 10.00
C GLY A 25 14.25 -13.34 9.21
N LYS A 26 15.42 -13.74 9.71
CA LYS A 26 16.70 -13.52 8.98
C LYS A 26 16.80 -14.35 7.73
N ASP A 27 16.45 -15.64 7.84
CA ASP A 27 16.48 -16.57 6.71
C ASP A 27 15.43 -16.16 5.66
N PHE A 28 14.24 -15.73 6.10
CA PHE A 28 13.25 -15.15 5.21
C PHE A 28 13.78 -13.91 4.47
N ALA A 29 14.44 -12.99 5.17
CA ALA A 29 14.99 -11.78 4.54
C ALA A 29 16.07 -12.12 3.49
N ALA A 30 16.92 -13.11 3.78
CA ALA A 30 17.92 -13.60 2.83
C ALA A 30 17.27 -14.28 1.61
N ALA A 31 16.26 -15.13 1.82
CA ALA A 31 15.51 -15.79 0.75
C ALA A 31 14.77 -14.79 -0.14
N LEU A 32 14.07 -13.82 0.46
CA LEU A 32 13.37 -12.74 -0.28
C LEU A 32 14.35 -11.93 -1.14
N LYS A 33 15.52 -11.62 -0.61
CA LYS A 33 16.56 -10.91 -1.34
C LYS A 33 17.13 -11.74 -2.50
N ALA A 34 17.38 -13.03 -2.28
CA ALA A 34 17.89 -13.93 -3.30
C ALA A 34 16.87 -14.16 -4.42
N ALA A 35 15.61 -14.42 -4.06
CA ALA A 35 14.53 -14.75 -5.01
C ALA A 35 14.03 -13.55 -5.80
N HIS A 36 13.86 -12.40 -5.15
CA HIS A 36 13.19 -11.23 -5.73
C HIS A 36 14.04 -9.96 -5.75
N GLY A 37 15.26 -9.99 -5.24
CA GLY A 37 16.09 -8.79 -5.15
C GLY A 37 15.57 -7.74 -4.14
N LEU A 38 14.52 -8.07 -3.39
CA LEU A 38 13.86 -7.16 -2.44
C LEU A 38 14.41 -7.33 -1.02
N GLY A 39 14.66 -6.23 -0.34
CA GLY A 39 14.88 -6.26 1.10
C GLY A 39 13.56 -6.46 1.85
N ALA A 40 13.56 -7.23 2.94
CA ALA A 40 12.42 -7.33 3.83
C ALA A 40 12.16 -5.95 4.47
N PRO A 41 10.93 -5.41 4.36
CA PRO A 41 10.64 -4.08 4.87
C PRO A 41 10.63 -4.05 6.40
N LYS A 42 11.17 -2.98 6.97
CA LYS A 42 11.01 -2.67 8.41
C LYS A 42 9.58 -2.19 8.69
N PRO A 43 9.11 -2.21 9.94
CA PRO A 43 7.83 -1.64 10.31
C PRO A 43 7.61 -0.23 9.73
N GLY A 44 6.46 0.00 9.13
CA GLY A 44 6.10 1.26 8.49
C GLY A 44 6.88 1.58 7.21
N ARG A 45 7.50 0.59 6.58
CA ARG A 45 8.29 0.78 5.34
C ARG A 45 7.80 -0.13 4.22
N ALA A 46 8.08 0.34 3.01
CA ALA A 46 7.97 -0.43 1.77
C ALA A 46 9.34 -0.48 1.09
N THR A 47 9.63 -1.60 0.43
CA THR A 47 10.81 -1.79 -0.42
C THR A 47 10.40 -2.07 -1.85
N GLY A 48 11.32 -1.90 -2.79
CA GLY A 48 11.06 -2.11 -4.21
C GLY A 48 10.44 -0.90 -4.91
N ARG A 49 9.85 -1.15 -6.06
CA ARG A 49 9.29 -0.15 -6.97
C ARG A 49 8.03 -0.69 -7.67
N ASP A 50 7.46 0.10 -8.56
CA ASP A 50 6.29 -0.33 -9.32
C ASP A 50 6.57 -1.64 -10.08
N GLY A 51 5.59 -2.53 -10.06
CA GLY A 51 5.69 -3.89 -10.59
C GLY A 51 6.37 -4.91 -9.68
N GLN A 52 7.10 -4.47 -8.66
CA GLN A 52 7.76 -5.36 -7.70
C GLN A 52 7.99 -4.66 -6.37
N ARG A 53 7.11 -4.85 -5.42
CA ARG A 53 7.11 -4.14 -4.14
C ARG A 53 6.86 -5.08 -2.98
N CYS A 54 7.50 -4.84 -1.84
CA CYS A 54 7.20 -5.50 -0.59
C CYS A 54 6.80 -4.45 0.45
N LEU A 55 5.61 -4.61 1.02
CA LEU A 55 5.03 -3.68 2.00
C LEU A 55 5.06 -4.32 3.38
N TRP A 56 5.48 -3.57 4.40
CA TRP A 56 5.15 -3.98 5.76
C TRP A 56 3.62 -3.96 5.94
N PHE A 57 3.06 -5.07 6.40
CA PHE A 57 1.61 -5.23 6.43
C PHE A 57 1.05 -5.47 7.83
N ALA A 58 1.81 -6.18 8.67
CA ALA A 58 1.53 -6.36 10.08
C ALA A 58 2.82 -6.68 10.85
N ARG A 59 2.72 -6.90 12.16
CA ARG A 59 3.86 -7.18 13.03
C ARG A 59 4.74 -8.34 12.52
N SER A 60 4.12 -9.38 11.97
CA SER A 60 4.80 -10.58 11.48
C SER A 60 4.36 -10.92 10.06
N GLU A 61 4.04 -9.91 9.26
CA GLU A 61 3.53 -10.11 7.90
C GLU A 61 3.99 -8.98 6.98
N VAL A 62 4.39 -9.36 5.79
CA VAL A 62 4.65 -8.44 4.68
C VAL A 62 3.80 -8.85 3.49
N LEU A 63 3.43 -7.88 2.65
CA LEU A 63 2.71 -8.12 1.40
C LEU A 63 3.69 -7.95 0.24
N LEU A 64 3.92 -9.04 -0.50
CA LEU A 64 4.61 -9.02 -1.79
C LEU A 64 3.60 -8.67 -2.87
N ALA A 65 3.87 -7.64 -3.65
CA ALA A 65 3.02 -7.17 -4.74
C ALA A 65 3.79 -7.16 -6.06
N GLY A 66 3.22 -7.78 -7.06
CA GLY A 66 3.74 -7.85 -8.43
C GLY A 66 4.14 -9.27 -8.85
N PRO A 67 5.26 -9.80 -8.40
CA PRO A 67 5.73 -11.09 -8.86
C PRO A 67 4.97 -12.23 -8.18
N VAL A 68 4.88 -13.35 -8.90
CA VAL A 68 4.53 -14.64 -8.29
C VAL A 68 5.61 -14.98 -7.26
N PRO A 69 5.24 -15.40 -6.03
CA PRO A 69 6.23 -15.72 -5.01
C PRO A 69 7.08 -16.92 -5.44
N ASP A 70 8.38 -16.83 -5.22
CA ASP A 70 9.27 -17.97 -5.45
C ASP A 70 9.02 -19.06 -4.40
N LYS A 71 9.00 -20.32 -4.83
CA LYS A 71 8.73 -21.49 -3.96
C LYS A 71 9.72 -21.63 -2.81
N THR A 72 10.93 -21.13 -2.96
CA THR A 72 11.93 -21.17 -1.88
C THR A 72 11.49 -20.40 -0.63
N LEU A 73 10.58 -19.44 -0.78
CA LEU A 73 10.02 -18.69 0.35
C LEU A 73 9.20 -19.56 1.30
N GLU A 74 8.58 -20.65 0.82
CA GLU A 74 7.75 -21.57 1.62
C GLU A 74 8.56 -22.26 2.75
N ALA A 75 9.87 -22.38 2.60
CA ALA A 75 10.73 -22.92 3.65
C ALA A 75 10.96 -21.92 4.81
N HIS A 76 10.66 -20.64 4.61
CA HIS A 76 11.01 -19.57 5.53
C HIS A 76 9.82 -18.70 5.95
N ALA A 77 8.65 -18.88 5.32
CA ALA A 77 7.43 -18.12 5.61
C ALA A 77 6.18 -18.92 5.26
N ALA A 78 5.07 -18.62 5.93
CA ALA A 78 3.76 -18.99 5.40
C ALA A 78 3.46 -18.07 4.20
N VAL A 79 3.09 -18.67 3.07
CA VAL A 79 2.86 -18.01 1.79
C VAL A 79 1.39 -18.15 1.42
N VAL A 80 0.66 -17.05 1.32
CA VAL A 80 -0.79 -17.07 1.06
C VAL A 80 -1.13 -16.09 -0.04
N ASP A 81 -1.81 -16.56 -1.08
CA ASP A 81 -2.35 -15.71 -2.15
C ASP A 81 -3.47 -14.80 -1.60
N GLN A 82 -3.33 -13.51 -1.84
CA GLN A 82 -4.25 -12.46 -1.42
C GLN A 82 -4.78 -11.64 -2.61
N SER A 83 -4.53 -12.06 -3.84
CA SER A 83 -4.83 -11.28 -5.06
C SER A 83 -6.30 -10.88 -5.15
N ASP A 84 -7.22 -11.75 -4.75
CA ASP A 84 -8.65 -11.47 -4.76
C ASP A 84 -9.16 -10.73 -3.52
N GLY A 85 -8.33 -10.57 -2.51
CA GLY A 85 -8.71 -9.97 -1.22
C GLY A 85 -8.71 -8.45 -1.22
N TRP A 86 -7.98 -7.81 -2.14
CA TRP A 86 -7.71 -6.38 -2.10
C TRP A 86 -8.18 -5.63 -3.33
N ALA A 87 -8.72 -4.43 -3.12
CA ALA A 87 -8.89 -3.39 -4.13
C ALA A 87 -7.79 -2.36 -3.94
N CYS A 88 -7.13 -2.01 -5.04
CA CYS A 88 -5.96 -1.15 -5.04
C CYS A 88 -6.21 0.08 -5.91
N VAL A 89 -5.90 1.27 -5.40
CA VAL A 89 -5.95 2.51 -6.16
C VAL A 89 -4.69 3.33 -5.96
N THR A 90 -4.34 4.11 -6.96
CA THR A 90 -3.36 5.18 -6.85
C THR A 90 -4.10 6.52 -6.74
N LEU A 91 -3.82 7.25 -5.67
CA LEU A 91 -4.23 8.65 -5.47
C LEU A 91 -3.02 9.54 -5.74
N SER A 92 -3.15 10.50 -6.65
CA SER A 92 -2.04 11.38 -7.04
C SER A 92 -2.48 12.81 -7.30
N GLY A 93 -1.53 13.74 -7.15
CA GLY A 93 -1.71 15.16 -7.43
C GLY A 93 -1.49 16.05 -6.23
N ALA A 94 -1.33 17.36 -6.46
CA ALA A 94 -0.94 18.35 -5.45
C ALA A 94 -1.87 18.38 -4.23
N GLY A 95 -3.17 18.12 -4.42
CA GLY A 95 -4.16 18.05 -3.33
C GLY A 95 -4.29 16.68 -2.65
N ALA A 96 -3.48 15.67 -3.01
CA ALA A 96 -3.63 14.31 -2.50
C ALA A 96 -3.46 14.21 -0.98
N VAL A 97 -2.52 14.97 -0.40
CA VAL A 97 -2.31 15.04 1.06
C VAL A 97 -3.54 15.64 1.75
N ASP A 98 -4.14 16.67 1.20
CA ASP A 98 -5.33 17.34 1.77
C ASP A 98 -6.56 16.43 1.71
N VAL A 99 -6.69 15.63 0.63
CA VAL A 99 -7.73 14.59 0.53
C VAL A 99 -7.54 13.54 1.62
N LEU A 100 -6.33 13.01 1.78
CA LEU A 100 -6.03 12.01 2.82
C LEU A 100 -6.23 12.56 4.23
N ALA A 101 -5.88 13.81 4.48
CA ALA A 101 -6.06 14.45 5.80
C ALA A 101 -7.54 14.53 6.23
N ARG A 102 -8.48 14.44 5.31
CA ARG A 102 -9.93 14.41 5.61
C ARG A 102 -10.45 13.02 5.97
N LEU A 103 -9.75 11.99 5.54
CA LEU A 103 -10.23 10.60 5.60
C LEU A 103 -9.44 9.71 6.56
N VAL A 104 -8.19 10.10 6.87
CA VAL A 104 -7.22 9.21 7.50
C VAL A 104 -6.54 9.91 8.68
N PRO A 105 -6.49 9.28 9.87
CA PRO A 105 -5.87 9.86 11.06
C PRO A 105 -4.34 9.68 11.08
N VAL A 106 -3.67 9.99 9.95
CA VAL A 106 -2.21 9.93 9.79
C VAL A 106 -1.72 11.21 9.14
N ASP A 107 -0.59 11.74 9.62
CA ASP A 107 0.06 12.89 9.00
C ASP A 107 0.84 12.48 7.76
N PHE A 108 0.28 12.80 6.59
CA PHE A 108 0.88 12.49 5.30
C PHE A 108 1.77 13.62 4.73
N ARG A 109 2.07 14.66 5.48
CA ARG A 109 3.02 15.69 5.02
C ARG A 109 4.37 15.04 4.70
N GLU A 110 5.02 15.50 3.63
CA GLU A 110 6.27 14.88 3.13
C GLU A 110 7.40 14.86 4.15
N SER A 111 7.45 15.87 5.03
CA SER A 111 8.43 15.92 6.13
C SER A 111 8.29 14.76 7.12
N ILE A 112 7.09 14.20 7.26
CA ILE A 112 6.76 13.13 8.23
C ILE A 112 6.63 11.78 7.50
N PHE A 113 5.81 11.73 6.45
CA PHE A 113 5.49 10.51 5.72
C PHE A 113 6.17 10.52 4.33
N LYS A 114 7.43 10.10 4.30
CA LYS A 114 8.30 10.17 3.13
C LYS A 114 8.00 9.05 2.14
N ARG A 115 8.53 9.15 0.92
CA ARG A 115 8.49 8.08 -0.07
C ARG A 115 9.03 6.77 0.52
N GLY A 116 8.31 5.67 0.29
CA GLY A 116 8.60 4.36 0.88
C GLY A 116 8.08 4.17 2.31
N HIS A 117 7.43 5.17 2.91
CA HIS A 117 6.67 4.95 4.12
C HIS A 117 5.33 4.28 3.79
N THR A 118 4.89 3.37 4.66
CA THR A 118 3.59 2.73 4.60
C THR A 118 2.94 2.72 5.98
N ALA A 119 1.63 2.81 6.02
CA ALA A 119 0.84 2.76 7.25
C ALA A 119 -0.33 1.80 7.09
N ARG A 120 -0.52 0.96 8.11
CA ARG A 120 -1.79 0.24 8.32
C ARG A 120 -2.67 1.14 9.18
N THR A 121 -3.80 1.55 8.63
CA THR A 121 -4.66 2.58 9.22
C THR A 121 -6.11 2.38 8.78
N LEU A 122 -6.93 3.39 9.01
CA LEU A 122 -8.31 3.43 8.54
C LEU A 122 -8.48 4.58 7.53
N VAL A 123 -9.19 4.31 6.43
CA VAL A 123 -9.81 5.34 5.60
C VAL A 123 -11.26 5.42 6.06
N GLN A 124 -11.63 6.46 6.78
CA GLN A 124 -12.87 6.51 7.56
C GLN A 124 -12.95 5.28 8.50
N HIS A 125 -13.79 4.30 8.19
CA HIS A 125 -13.97 3.06 8.96
C HIS A 125 -13.38 1.82 8.25
N MET A 126 -12.79 1.98 7.06
CA MET A 126 -12.23 0.88 6.28
C MET A 126 -10.79 0.63 6.65
N SER A 127 -10.45 -0.60 7.01
CA SER A 127 -9.04 -1.01 7.16
C SER A 127 -8.29 -0.83 5.85
N ALA A 128 -7.19 -0.11 5.91
CA ALA A 128 -6.41 0.23 4.74
C ALA A 128 -4.90 0.08 4.96
N SER A 129 -4.19 -0.12 3.85
CA SER A 129 -2.74 0.09 3.75
C SER A 129 -2.50 1.28 2.83
N ILE A 130 -1.75 2.26 3.29
CA ILE A 130 -1.43 3.45 2.50
C ILE A 130 0.09 3.59 2.42
N THR A 131 0.62 3.64 1.20
CA THR A 131 2.05 3.76 0.93
C THR A 131 2.32 4.99 0.06
N ARG A 132 3.22 5.87 0.48
CA ARG A 132 3.69 6.94 -0.41
C ARG A 132 4.68 6.38 -1.42
N THR A 133 4.35 6.44 -2.70
CA THR A 133 5.17 5.92 -3.81
C THR A 133 5.87 7.02 -4.59
N GLY A 134 5.40 8.24 -4.54
CA GLY A 134 5.96 9.43 -5.18
C GLY A 134 5.84 10.68 -4.31
N ALA A 135 6.21 11.85 -4.83
CA ALA A 135 6.11 13.14 -4.12
C ALA A 135 4.65 13.38 -3.66
N ASP A 136 3.71 13.30 -4.61
CA ASP A 136 2.28 13.49 -4.36
C ASP A 136 1.48 12.25 -4.80
N THR A 137 2.04 11.05 -4.57
CA THR A 137 1.45 9.81 -5.05
C THR A 137 1.38 8.79 -3.93
N PHE A 138 0.19 8.23 -3.74
CA PHE A 138 -0.12 7.25 -2.71
C PHE A 138 -0.79 6.03 -3.31
N LEU A 139 -0.30 4.86 -2.94
CA LEU A 139 -0.94 3.58 -3.19
C LEU A 139 -1.83 3.25 -1.99
N ILE A 140 -3.10 2.98 -2.23
CA ILE A 140 -4.09 2.67 -1.20
C ILE A 140 -4.68 1.30 -1.47
N LEU A 141 -4.64 0.42 -0.49
CA LEU A 141 -5.27 -0.89 -0.51
C LEU A 141 -6.36 -0.95 0.56
N VAL A 142 -7.53 -1.42 0.17
CA VAL A 142 -8.63 -1.77 1.08
C VAL A 142 -9.14 -3.17 0.74
N PHE A 143 -9.91 -3.80 1.61
CA PHE A 143 -10.57 -5.05 1.23
C PHE A 143 -11.41 -4.85 -0.02
N ARG A 144 -11.41 -5.83 -0.93
CA ARG A 144 -12.13 -5.76 -2.21
C ARG A 144 -13.61 -5.42 -2.04
N SER A 145 -14.26 -5.94 -1.01
CA SER A 145 -15.65 -5.63 -0.68
C SER A 145 -15.91 -4.14 -0.38
N MET A 146 -14.87 -3.38 -0.05
CA MET A 146 -14.94 -1.94 0.26
C MET A 146 -14.56 -1.05 -0.92
N ALA A 147 -14.30 -1.59 -2.11
CA ALA A 147 -13.85 -0.83 -3.27
C ALA A 147 -14.79 0.33 -3.64
N GLY A 148 -16.10 0.06 -3.71
CA GLY A 148 -17.10 1.09 -4.01
C GLY A 148 -17.16 2.19 -2.95
N THR A 149 -17.07 1.81 -1.67
CA THR A 149 -17.06 2.75 -0.55
C THR A 149 -15.80 3.63 -0.59
N LEU A 150 -14.63 3.04 -0.86
CA LEU A 150 -13.39 3.79 -1.00
C LEU A 150 -13.49 4.86 -2.11
N VAL A 151 -13.99 4.47 -3.28
CA VAL A 151 -14.14 5.40 -4.42
C VAL A 151 -15.10 6.53 -4.07
N HIS A 152 -16.20 6.23 -3.38
CA HIS A 152 -17.17 7.23 -2.92
C HIS A 152 -16.53 8.23 -1.94
N GLU A 153 -15.85 7.75 -0.89
CA GLU A 153 -15.21 8.58 0.12
C GLU A 153 -14.10 9.47 -0.48
N LEU A 154 -13.28 8.90 -1.36
CA LEU A 154 -12.26 9.66 -2.09
C LEU A 154 -12.90 10.75 -2.95
N LYS A 155 -13.98 10.44 -3.68
CA LYS A 155 -14.69 11.41 -4.51
C LYS A 155 -15.18 12.60 -3.68
N VAL A 156 -15.89 12.33 -2.58
CA VAL A 156 -16.44 13.38 -1.69
C VAL A 156 -15.31 14.25 -1.13
N ALA A 157 -14.22 13.65 -0.69
CA ALA A 157 -13.08 14.39 -0.17
C ALA A 157 -12.36 15.21 -1.24
N MET A 158 -12.23 14.70 -2.47
CA MET A 158 -11.65 15.41 -3.61
C MET A 158 -12.51 16.62 -4.00
N GLU A 159 -13.84 16.47 -4.06
CA GLU A 159 -14.78 17.57 -4.33
C GLU A 159 -14.66 18.66 -3.25
N ALA A 160 -14.56 18.27 -1.98
CA ALA A 160 -14.40 19.20 -0.88
C ALA A 160 -13.04 19.91 -0.86
N VAL A 161 -11.97 19.29 -1.37
CA VAL A 161 -10.67 19.94 -1.54
C VAL A 161 -10.70 20.89 -2.73
N ALA A 162 -11.25 20.46 -3.87
CA ALA A 162 -11.35 21.27 -5.09
C ALA A 162 -12.20 22.54 -4.90
N SER A 163 -13.20 22.52 -4.01
CA SER A 163 -14.04 23.69 -3.75
C SER A 163 -13.35 24.83 -2.96
N ARG A 164 -12.12 24.59 -2.46
CA ARG A 164 -11.36 25.57 -1.66
C ARG A 164 -10.18 26.19 -2.41
N GLY A 165 -9.86 25.69 -3.58
CA GLY A 165 -8.82 26.21 -4.50
C GLY A 165 -9.46 26.84 -5.70
#